data_6c5ad90715ed8d2c569caf0eb5f86e81
#
_entry.id   6c5ad90715ed8d2c569caf0eb5f86e81
#
_cell.length_a   1.000
_cell.length_b   1.000
_cell.length_c   1.000
_cell.angle_alpha   90.00
_cell.angle_beta   90.00
_cell.angle_gamma   90.00
#
_symmetry.space_group_name_H-M   'P 1'
#
loop_
_entity.id
_entity.type
_entity.pdbx_description
1 polymer ?
#
loop_
_entity_poly.entity_id
_entity_poly.type
_entity_poly.pdbx_seq_one_letter_code
_entity_poly.pdbx_strand_id
1 'polypeptide(L)'
;GRGVAPNASIIGYNFLKNSTEANQLKAWGTNPPVSVDVDIYNMSYGISYGKDSDGDPNTTYNLPSYLSNTLKSGLINGRLNLRGGKGAIYIKSSGNDYSTSATSVCGSNLTCTDMMADPYSSSPDIMHVGSLQATGGISSYTTPGSALWISGFGGQYGNNTSHSGVSNGGNRPAMMTTDQSTCSK
;
A
#
# COMPACT_ATOMS: atom_id res chain seq x y z
N GLY A 1 -13.54 -3.27 -16.27
CA GLY A 1 -12.64 -2.19 -16.62
C GLY A 1 -11.26 -2.70 -16.98
N ARG A 2 -10.56 -1.93 -17.78
CA ARG A 2 -9.20 -2.30 -18.23
C ARG A 2 -8.10 -1.49 -17.52
N GLY A 3 -8.49 -0.68 -16.53
CA GLY A 3 -7.56 0.19 -15.82
C GLY A 3 -6.92 1.25 -16.72
N VAL A 4 -5.83 1.85 -16.23
CA VAL A 4 -5.08 2.90 -16.92
C VAL A 4 -4.08 2.35 -17.95
N ALA A 5 -3.79 1.05 -17.92
CA ALA A 5 -2.89 0.36 -18.83
C ALA A 5 -3.58 -0.85 -19.48
N PRO A 6 -4.50 -0.64 -20.42
CA PRO A 6 -5.42 -1.68 -20.94
C PRO A 6 -4.70 -2.81 -21.69
N ASN A 7 -3.48 -2.59 -22.13
CA ASN A 7 -2.65 -3.56 -22.86
C ASN A 7 -1.57 -4.22 -21.98
N ALA A 8 -1.52 -3.91 -20.67
CA ALA A 8 -0.59 -4.56 -19.76
C ALA A 8 -1.02 -6.00 -19.48
N SER A 9 -0.05 -6.89 -19.41
CA SER A 9 -0.22 -8.25 -18.89
C SER A 9 -0.15 -8.23 -17.37
N ILE A 10 -0.93 -9.09 -16.70
CA ILE A 10 -1.00 -9.16 -15.24
C ILE A 10 -0.65 -10.56 -14.78
N ILE A 11 0.24 -10.66 -13.80
CA ILE A 11 0.56 -11.89 -13.09
C ILE A 11 0.16 -11.70 -11.62
N GLY A 12 -0.70 -12.58 -11.11
CA GLY A 12 -1.12 -12.56 -9.72
C GLY A 12 -0.35 -13.57 -8.87
N TYR A 13 0.07 -13.18 -7.67
CA TYR A 13 0.69 -14.05 -6.67
C TYR A 13 -0.19 -14.13 -5.43
N ASN A 14 -0.51 -15.34 -5.00
CA ASN A 14 -1.25 -15.55 -3.75
C ASN A 14 -0.30 -15.55 -2.54
N PHE A 15 0.44 -14.45 -2.39
CA PHE A 15 1.44 -14.29 -1.33
C PHE A 15 0.80 -14.11 0.04
N LEU A 16 -0.25 -13.30 0.15
CA LEU A 16 -0.84 -12.91 1.44
C LEU A 16 -1.43 -14.08 2.23
N LYS A 17 -1.83 -15.14 1.55
CA LYS A 17 -2.32 -16.37 2.22
C LYS A 17 -1.21 -17.12 2.98
N ASN A 18 0.04 -16.95 2.55
CA ASN A 18 1.22 -17.56 3.17
C ASN A 18 2.41 -16.61 3.03
N SER A 19 2.44 -15.59 3.89
CA SER A 19 3.36 -14.45 3.85
C SER A 19 4.72 -14.74 4.50
N THR A 20 5.39 -15.80 4.07
CA THR A 20 6.78 -16.06 4.46
C THR A 20 7.75 -15.22 3.62
N GLU A 21 8.96 -14.94 4.14
CA GLU A 21 10.01 -14.27 3.38
C GLU A 21 10.31 -14.95 2.04
N ALA A 22 10.38 -16.29 2.04
CA ALA A 22 10.62 -17.05 0.82
C ALA A 22 9.53 -16.84 -0.23
N ASN A 23 8.26 -16.81 0.18
CA ASN A 23 7.15 -16.54 -0.72
C ASN A 23 7.10 -15.08 -1.16
N GLN A 24 7.53 -14.16 -0.32
CA GLN A 24 7.66 -12.76 -0.70
C GLN A 24 8.73 -12.55 -1.77
N LEU A 25 9.89 -13.16 -1.61
CA LEU A 25 10.95 -13.12 -2.62
C LEU A 25 10.50 -13.75 -3.95
N LYS A 26 9.72 -14.82 -3.90
CA LYS A 26 9.09 -15.38 -5.11
C LYS A 26 8.13 -14.39 -5.75
N ALA A 27 7.28 -13.76 -4.97
CA ALA A 27 6.34 -12.74 -5.45
C ALA A 27 7.06 -11.51 -6.03
N TRP A 28 8.28 -11.24 -5.63
CA TRP A 28 9.14 -10.18 -6.18
C TRP A 28 10.05 -10.67 -7.33
N GLY A 29 9.95 -11.93 -7.74
CA GLY A 29 10.73 -12.49 -8.83
C GLY A 29 12.19 -12.80 -8.49
N THR A 30 12.58 -12.83 -7.23
CA THR A 30 13.98 -12.88 -6.81
C THR A 30 14.41 -14.14 -6.07
N ASN A 31 13.50 -15.11 -5.80
CA ASN A 31 13.90 -16.37 -5.15
C ASN A 31 12.96 -17.56 -5.48
N PRO A 32 13.41 -18.55 -6.19
CA PRO A 32 14.09 -18.37 -7.48
C PRO A 32 13.19 -17.50 -8.35
N PRO A 33 13.69 -16.82 -9.33
CA PRO A 33 12.92 -15.91 -10.14
C PRO A 33 11.75 -16.64 -10.77
N VAL A 34 10.54 -16.24 -10.42
CA VAL A 34 9.31 -16.85 -10.94
C VAL A 34 8.95 -16.22 -12.29
N SER A 35 9.32 -14.96 -12.45
CA SER A 35 9.22 -14.25 -13.72
C SER A 35 10.34 -13.23 -13.80
N VAL A 36 11.18 -13.40 -14.79
CA VAL A 36 12.32 -12.49 -15.05
C VAL A 36 11.92 -11.28 -15.89
N ASP A 37 10.70 -11.26 -16.42
CA ASP A 37 10.24 -10.27 -17.39
C ASP A 37 9.14 -9.35 -16.84
N VAL A 38 8.86 -9.40 -15.53
CA VAL A 38 7.91 -8.48 -14.90
C VAL A 38 8.54 -7.09 -14.77
N ASP A 39 7.89 -6.11 -15.37
CA ASP A 39 8.35 -4.72 -15.35
C ASP A 39 8.10 -4.05 -14.01
N ILE A 40 6.91 -4.28 -13.42
CA ILE A 40 6.42 -3.56 -12.25
C ILE A 40 5.80 -4.55 -11.27
N TYR A 41 6.26 -4.52 -10.03
CA TYR A 41 5.66 -5.24 -8.91
C TYR A 41 4.83 -4.28 -8.06
N ASN A 42 3.52 -4.52 -7.99
CA ASN A 42 2.60 -3.73 -7.19
C ASN A 42 2.34 -4.42 -5.84
N MET A 43 2.58 -3.69 -4.76
CA MET A 43 2.43 -4.14 -3.38
C MET A 43 1.36 -3.31 -2.66
N SER A 44 0.08 -3.62 -2.92
CA SER A 44 -1.04 -2.99 -2.23
C SER A 44 -1.37 -3.72 -0.92
N TYR A 45 -0.36 -3.98 -0.11
CA TYR A 45 -0.45 -4.58 1.21
C TYR A 45 0.58 -3.95 2.15
N GLY A 46 0.40 -4.11 3.43
CA GLY A 46 1.30 -3.58 4.44
C GLY A 46 0.91 -4.08 5.83
N ILE A 47 1.58 -3.56 6.83
CA ILE A 47 1.24 -3.77 8.22
C ILE A 47 0.12 -2.80 8.56
N SER A 48 -0.96 -3.31 9.11
CA SER A 48 -2.00 -2.45 9.69
C SER A 48 -1.50 -1.98 11.06
N TYR A 49 -1.50 -0.68 11.26
CA TYR A 49 -1.24 -0.08 12.58
C TYR A 49 -2.52 -0.23 13.40
N GLY A 50 -2.72 -1.44 13.93
CA GLY A 50 -3.90 -1.78 14.70
C GLY A 50 -3.83 -1.24 16.11
N LYS A 51 -5.00 -1.05 16.69
CA LYS A 51 -5.17 -1.06 18.13
C LYS A 51 -4.70 -2.41 18.65
N ASP A 52 -4.11 -2.45 19.84
CA ASP A 52 -3.89 -3.71 20.54
C ASP A 52 -5.22 -4.43 20.86
N SER A 53 -5.15 -5.62 21.41
CA SER A 53 -6.33 -6.41 21.76
C SER A 53 -7.29 -5.70 22.72
N ASP A 54 -6.82 -4.69 23.43
CA ASP A 54 -7.56 -3.93 24.45
C ASP A 54 -8.18 -2.65 23.88
N GLY A 55 -7.95 -2.40 22.57
CA GLY A 55 -8.50 -1.24 21.89
C GLY A 55 -7.72 0.05 22.16
N ASP A 56 -6.63 -0.03 22.90
CA ASP A 56 -5.73 1.07 23.13
C ASP A 56 -4.89 1.34 21.87
N PRO A 57 -4.76 2.58 21.42
CA PRO A 57 -3.80 2.89 20.38
C PRO A 57 -2.45 2.41 20.90
N ASN A 58 -1.89 1.43 20.19
CA ASN A 58 -0.64 0.79 20.62
C ASN A 58 0.42 1.86 20.82
N THR A 59 0.62 2.27 22.05
CA THR A 59 1.59 3.28 22.46
C THR A 59 3.03 2.77 22.34
N THR A 60 3.21 1.48 22.18
CA THR A 60 4.44 0.92 21.67
C THR A 60 4.42 1.01 20.14
N TYR A 61 4.64 2.20 19.62
CA TYR A 61 5.29 2.30 18.32
C TYR A 61 6.61 1.55 18.48
N ASN A 62 6.57 0.26 18.26
CA ASN A 62 7.80 -0.46 18.02
C ASN A 62 8.45 0.29 16.89
N LEU A 63 9.65 0.78 17.14
CA LEU A 63 10.50 1.36 16.10
C LEU A 63 10.34 0.52 14.84
N PRO A 64 10.25 1.12 13.67
CA PRO A 64 9.92 0.43 12.45
C PRO A 64 10.72 -0.87 12.38
N SER A 65 10.02 -1.98 12.31
CA SER A 65 10.66 -3.26 12.11
C SER A 65 11.32 -3.17 10.75
N TYR A 66 12.64 -3.06 10.72
CA TYR A 66 13.38 -2.99 9.47
C TYR A 66 13.12 -4.26 8.66
N LEU A 67 13.06 -4.11 7.34
CA LEU A 67 13.12 -5.26 6.45
C LEU A 67 14.35 -6.11 6.80
N SER A 68 14.16 -7.42 6.83
CA SER A 68 15.28 -8.34 7.00
C SER A 68 16.34 -8.13 5.91
N ASN A 69 17.58 -8.49 6.19
CA ASN A 69 18.65 -8.40 5.20
C ASN A 69 18.36 -9.24 3.96
N THR A 70 17.66 -10.35 4.13
CA THR A 70 17.21 -11.22 3.04
C THR A 70 16.27 -10.49 2.09
N LEU A 71 15.26 -9.83 2.64
CA LEU A 71 14.30 -9.06 1.83
C LEU A 71 14.94 -7.83 1.19
N LYS A 72 15.82 -7.12 1.91
CA LYS A 72 16.59 -6.00 1.33
C LYS A 72 17.45 -6.45 0.15
N SER A 73 18.18 -7.53 0.31
CA SER A 73 18.98 -8.09 -0.77
C SER A 73 18.14 -8.53 -1.97
N GLY A 74 16.96 -9.09 -1.70
CA GLY A 74 15.98 -9.44 -2.74
C GLY A 74 15.52 -8.23 -3.54
N LEU A 75 15.13 -7.14 -2.89
CA LEU A 75 14.73 -5.90 -3.56
C LEU A 75 15.85 -5.32 -4.42
N ILE A 76 17.06 -5.20 -3.87
CA ILE A 76 18.23 -4.71 -4.60
C ILE A 76 18.50 -5.58 -5.82
N ASN A 77 18.47 -6.90 -5.63
CA ASN A 77 18.67 -7.84 -6.73
C ASN A 77 17.60 -7.69 -7.82
N GLY A 78 16.35 -7.59 -7.43
CA GLY A 78 15.26 -7.41 -8.38
C GLY A 78 15.35 -6.10 -9.14
N ARG A 79 15.68 -5.02 -8.45
CA ARG A 79 15.86 -3.71 -9.06
C ARG A 79 17.03 -3.63 -10.02
N LEU A 80 18.09 -4.38 -9.80
CA LEU A 80 19.29 -4.31 -10.62
C LEU A 80 19.36 -5.38 -11.70
N ASN A 81 18.89 -6.59 -11.43
CA ASN A 81 19.27 -7.77 -12.21
C ASN A 81 18.11 -8.45 -12.95
N LEU A 82 16.83 -8.22 -12.55
CA LEU A 82 15.70 -8.78 -13.30
C LEU A 82 15.64 -8.22 -14.73
N ARG A 83 14.91 -8.87 -15.60
CA ARG A 83 14.68 -8.46 -16.98
C ARG A 83 15.98 -8.35 -17.80
N GLY A 84 16.92 -9.29 -17.56
CA GLY A 84 18.22 -9.28 -18.24
C GLY A 84 19.11 -8.10 -17.87
N GLY A 85 19.05 -7.65 -16.63
CA GLY A 85 19.86 -6.52 -16.11
C GLY A 85 19.20 -5.14 -16.28
N LYS A 86 17.98 -5.07 -16.79
CA LYS A 86 17.21 -3.80 -16.86
C LYS A 86 16.61 -3.42 -15.50
N GLY A 87 16.45 -4.40 -14.63
CA GLY A 87 15.81 -4.25 -13.34
C GLY A 87 14.30 -4.16 -13.40
N ALA A 88 13.66 -4.24 -12.26
CA ALA A 88 12.21 -4.08 -12.09
C ALA A 88 11.88 -2.91 -11.17
N ILE A 89 10.66 -2.40 -11.28
CA ILE A 89 10.16 -1.31 -10.44
C ILE A 89 9.27 -1.92 -9.36
N TYR A 90 9.52 -1.57 -8.11
CA TYR A 90 8.69 -1.96 -6.98
C TYR A 90 7.88 -0.76 -6.51
N ILE A 91 6.55 -0.91 -6.52
CA ILE A 91 5.61 0.14 -6.13
C ILE A 91 4.77 -0.33 -4.96
N LYS A 92 4.57 0.55 -3.99
CA LYS A 92 3.76 0.27 -2.79
C LYS A 92 2.85 1.43 -2.47
N SER A 93 1.64 1.12 -1.99
CA SER A 93 0.75 2.13 -1.39
C SER A 93 1.33 2.66 -0.08
N SER A 94 1.06 3.93 0.22
CA SER A 94 1.47 4.55 1.49
C SER A 94 0.69 4.06 2.72
N GLY A 95 -0.43 3.36 2.50
CA GLY A 95 -1.33 2.89 3.55
C GLY A 95 -2.62 3.70 3.68
N ASN A 96 -3.52 3.24 4.55
CA ASN A 96 -4.88 3.77 4.73
C ASN A 96 -5.17 4.20 6.17
N ASP A 97 -4.14 4.52 6.96
CA ASP A 97 -4.26 4.66 8.41
C ASP A 97 -4.31 6.12 8.90
N TYR A 98 -4.46 7.09 8.00
CA TYR A 98 -4.48 8.50 8.39
C TYR A 98 -5.56 8.85 9.42
N SER A 99 -6.74 8.26 9.31
CA SER A 99 -7.91 8.69 10.07
C SER A 99 -8.20 7.85 11.33
N THR A 100 -7.51 6.74 11.53
CA THR A 100 -7.98 5.70 12.47
C THR A 100 -7.56 5.89 13.92
N SER A 101 -6.57 6.71 14.21
CA SER A 101 -6.02 6.74 15.58
C SER A 101 -5.63 8.11 16.12
N ALA A 102 -5.82 9.15 15.33
CA ALA A 102 -5.12 10.39 15.60
C ALA A 102 -5.69 11.27 16.72
N THR A 103 -6.99 11.20 16.96
CA THR A 103 -7.64 12.23 17.78
C THR A 103 -7.45 12.09 19.28
N SER A 104 -7.18 10.90 19.77
CA SER A 104 -7.05 10.66 21.23
C SER A 104 -5.61 10.75 21.72
N VAL A 105 -4.62 10.49 20.89
CA VAL A 105 -3.21 10.41 21.31
C VAL A 105 -2.40 11.60 20.83
N CYS A 106 -2.60 12.08 19.60
CA CYS A 106 -1.79 13.14 19.01
C CYS A 106 -2.52 14.50 18.91
N GLY A 107 -3.75 14.60 19.41
CA GLY A 107 -4.56 15.82 19.33
C GLY A 107 -5.45 15.90 18.09
N SER A 108 -6.39 16.84 18.10
CA SER A 108 -7.53 16.88 17.19
C SER A 108 -7.19 17.18 15.71
N ASN A 109 -5.99 17.57 15.39
CA ASN A 109 -5.59 17.96 14.03
C ASN A 109 -4.29 17.31 13.56
N LEU A 110 -3.77 16.36 14.30
CA LEU A 110 -2.52 15.66 13.98
C LEU A 110 -2.80 14.19 13.73
N THR A 111 -2.07 13.59 12.82
CA THR A 111 -2.05 12.13 12.67
C THR A 111 -0.85 11.56 13.41
N CYS A 112 -1.07 10.47 14.15
CA CYS A 112 -0.01 9.70 14.77
C CYS A 112 0.57 8.65 13.83
N THR A 113 -0.06 8.43 12.69
CA THR A 113 0.38 7.43 11.74
C THR A 113 1.33 8.04 10.72
N ASP A 114 2.50 7.43 10.62
CA ASP A 114 3.50 7.74 9.61
C ASP A 114 3.80 6.47 8.82
N MET A 115 3.80 6.57 7.50
CA MET A 115 4.12 5.42 6.64
C MET A 115 5.49 4.83 6.92
N MET A 116 6.41 5.59 7.52
CA MET A 116 7.74 5.10 7.92
C MET A 116 7.69 4.02 9.00
N ALA A 117 6.57 3.84 9.68
CA ALA A 117 6.38 2.72 10.59
C ALA A 117 6.19 1.38 9.84
N ASP A 118 5.84 1.39 8.56
CA ASP A 118 5.88 0.19 7.71
C ASP A 118 7.34 -0.12 7.34
N PRO A 119 7.86 -1.33 7.62
CA PRO A 119 9.26 -1.69 7.36
C PRO A 119 9.66 -1.56 5.89
N TYR A 120 8.72 -1.68 4.96
CA TYR A 120 8.99 -1.49 3.53
C TYR A 120 9.30 -0.03 3.19
N SER A 121 8.78 0.91 3.96
CA SER A 121 8.96 2.34 3.70
C SER A 121 10.37 2.82 4.00
N SER A 122 11.15 2.06 4.74
CA SER A 122 12.57 2.34 4.98
C SER A 122 13.48 1.96 3.81
N SER A 123 12.94 1.29 2.78
CA SER A 123 13.73 0.88 1.62
C SER A 123 13.68 1.92 0.50
N PRO A 124 14.82 2.45 0.04
CA PRO A 124 14.87 3.36 -1.10
C PRO A 124 14.59 2.65 -2.44
N ASP A 125 14.48 1.33 -2.42
CA ASP A 125 14.24 0.50 -3.61
C ASP A 125 12.75 0.34 -3.92
N ILE A 126 11.88 0.90 -3.08
CA ILE A 126 10.43 0.87 -3.24
C ILE A 126 9.91 2.30 -3.44
N MET A 127 9.13 2.49 -4.50
CA MET A 127 8.44 3.74 -4.76
C MET A 127 7.10 3.75 -4.02
N HIS A 128 6.92 4.67 -3.08
CA HIS A 128 5.68 4.82 -2.33
C HIS A 128 4.74 5.82 -2.99
N VAL A 129 3.48 5.40 -3.13
CA VAL A 129 2.43 6.18 -3.82
C VAL A 129 1.30 6.47 -2.85
N GLY A 130 1.02 7.76 -2.65
CA GLY A 130 -0.14 8.25 -1.91
C GLY A 130 -1.39 8.35 -2.77
N SER A 131 -2.54 8.53 -2.13
CA SER A 131 -3.82 8.64 -2.81
C SER A 131 -4.32 10.09 -2.84
N LEU A 132 -4.72 10.53 -4.04
CA LEU A 132 -5.45 11.77 -4.26
C LEU A 132 -6.92 11.48 -4.59
N GLN A 133 -7.80 12.35 -4.16
CA GLN A 133 -9.17 12.39 -4.62
C GLN A 133 -9.30 13.10 -5.97
N ALA A 134 -10.43 12.93 -6.65
CA ALA A 134 -10.64 13.48 -8.00
C ALA A 134 -10.52 15.02 -8.08
N THR A 135 -10.65 15.73 -6.98
CA THR A 135 -10.47 17.18 -6.89
C THR A 135 -9.00 17.62 -6.75
N GLY A 136 -8.06 16.68 -6.71
CA GLY A 136 -6.63 16.93 -6.50
C GLY A 136 -6.22 17.06 -5.03
N GLY A 137 -7.14 17.04 -4.09
CA GLY A 137 -6.82 17.00 -2.67
C GLY A 137 -6.37 15.62 -2.22
N ILE A 138 -5.72 15.53 -1.06
CA ILE A 138 -5.31 14.25 -0.45
C ILE A 138 -6.55 13.47 -0.06
N SER A 139 -6.57 12.16 -0.33
CA SER A 139 -7.61 11.26 0.17
C SER A 139 -7.52 11.13 1.69
N SER A 140 -8.67 11.13 2.38
CA SER A 140 -8.73 11.23 3.84
C SER A 140 -8.11 10.03 4.58
N TYR A 141 -7.84 8.96 3.89
CA TYR A 141 -7.25 7.74 4.44
C TYR A 141 -5.75 7.61 4.18
N THR A 142 -5.17 8.39 3.27
CA THR A 142 -3.77 8.27 2.85
C THR A 142 -2.82 8.48 4.02
N THR A 143 -2.01 7.49 4.34
CA THR A 143 -0.98 7.62 5.36
C THR A 143 0.14 8.52 4.86
N PRO A 144 0.46 9.61 5.56
CA PRO A 144 1.57 10.49 5.19
C PRO A 144 2.91 9.92 5.63
N GLY A 145 3.98 10.53 5.17
CA GLY A 145 5.34 10.22 5.63
C GLY A 145 6.41 10.68 4.66
N SER A 146 7.64 10.75 5.14
CA SER A 146 8.78 11.29 4.39
C SER A 146 9.23 10.40 3.22
N ALA A 147 8.84 9.13 3.20
CA ALA A 147 9.14 8.20 2.11
C ALA A 147 8.15 8.29 0.93
N LEU A 148 7.16 9.19 1.00
CA LEU A 148 6.20 9.36 -0.08
C LEU A 148 6.89 10.03 -1.29
N TRP A 149 6.89 9.33 -2.43
CA TRP A 149 7.52 9.82 -3.65
C TRP A 149 6.55 10.58 -4.56
N ILE A 150 5.35 10.03 -4.71
CA ILE A 150 4.35 10.53 -5.65
C ILE A 150 2.95 10.19 -5.15
N SER A 151 1.95 10.87 -5.67
CA SER A 151 0.55 10.54 -5.42
C SER A 151 -0.19 10.32 -6.72
N GLY A 152 -1.12 9.37 -6.71
CA GLY A 152 -2.00 9.06 -7.83
C GLY A 152 -3.47 9.19 -7.45
N PHE A 153 -4.35 9.24 -8.44
CA PHE A 153 -5.79 9.30 -8.20
C PHE A 153 -6.30 7.94 -7.70
N GLY A 154 -6.50 7.81 -6.39
CA GLY A 154 -7.10 6.63 -5.75
C GLY A 154 -8.54 6.87 -5.32
N GLY A 155 -8.97 8.13 -5.30
CA GLY A 155 -10.35 8.51 -4.96
C GLY A 155 -10.61 8.68 -3.48
N GLN A 156 -11.86 8.91 -3.17
CA GLN A 156 -12.44 9.03 -1.84
C GLN A 156 -13.63 8.06 -1.75
N TYR A 157 -14.26 7.95 -0.59
CA TYR A 157 -15.35 6.99 -0.38
C TYR A 157 -16.64 7.26 -1.19
N GLY A 158 -16.70 8.37 -1.91
CA GLY A 158 -17.90 8.74 -2.66
C GLY A 158 -19.07 9.17 -1.77
N ASN A 159 -20.20 9.42 -2.41
CA ASN A 159 -21.45 9.78 -1.73
C ASN A 159 -22.46 8.65 -1.88
N ASN A 160 -22.14 7.45 -1.47
CA ASN A 160 -23.08 6.34 -1.51
C ASN A 160 -23.72 6.14 -0.15
N THR A 161 -24.93 6.66 0.02
CA THR A 161 -25.75 6.49 1.21
C THR A 161 -26.22 5.04 1.42
N SER A 162 -26.05 4.18 0.42
CA SER A 162 -26.46 2.77 0.48
C SER A 162 -25.41 1.86 1.14
N HIS A 163 -24.20 2.36 1.39
CA HIS A 163 -23.17 1.61 2.10
C HIS A 163 -23.17 1.96 3.58
N SER A 164 -23.78 1.10 4.38
CA SER A 164 -23.73 1.19 5.84
C SER A 164 -22.29 1.05 6.31
N GLY A 165 -21.78 2.04 7.02
CA GLY A 165 -20.43 2.06 7.58
C GLY A 165 -19.50 3.09 6.96
N VAL A 166 -19.85 3.71 5.86
CA VAL A 166 -19.13 4.88 5.33
C VAL A 166 -19.83 6.14 5.84
N SER A 167 -19.45 6.59 7.02
CA SER A 167 -19.91 7.89 7.50
C SER A 167 -19.35 8.98 6.60
N ASN A 168 -20.26 9.59 5.82
CA ASN A 168 -20.11 10.88 5.17
C ASN A 168 -18.70 11.22 4.67
N GLY A 169 -18.28 10.58 3.58
CA GLY A 169 -17.14 11.09 2.80
C GLY A 169 -17.41 12.46 2.16
N GLY A 170 -18.45 13.16 2.61
CA GLY A 170 -18.88 14.49 2.21
C GLY A 170 -18.63 14.76 0.74
N ASN A 171 -19.55 14.55 -0.17
CA ASN A 171 -19.53 14.90 -1.60
C ASN A 171 -18.16 14.77 -2.33
N ARG A 172 -17.28 13.90 -1.85
CA ARG A 172 -15.96 13.70 -2.42
C ARG A 172 -16.01 12.52 -3.38
N PRO A 173 -15.75 12.72 -4.67
CA PRO A 173 -15.93 11.69 -5.68
C PRO A 173 -14.97 10.52 -5.44
N ALA A 174 -15.53 9.31 -5.52
CA ALA A 174 -14.78 8.08 -5.60
C ALA A 174 -14.22 7.89 -7.01
N MET A 175 -13.18 7.07 -7.12
CA MET A 175 -12.74 6.56 -8.42
C MET A 175 -13.60 5.37 -8.81
N MET A 176 -14.06 5.37 -10.05
CA MET A 176 -14.82 4.24 -10.58
C MET A 176 -13.85 3.14 -11.02
N THR A 177 -14.08 1.94 -10.56
CA THR A 177 -13.31 0.75 -10.94
C THR A 177 -14.23 -0.47 -11.06
N THR A 178 -13.67 -1.58 -11.51
CA THR A 178 -14.39 -2.86 -11.55
C THR A 178 -14.34 -3.53 -10.19
N ASP A 179 -15.42 -4.22 -9.86
CA ASP A 179 -15.56 -5.04 -8.68
C ASP A 179 -15.96 -6.47 -9.07
N GLN A 180 -16.12 -7.33 -8.10
CA GLN A 180 -16.61 -8.69 -8.31
C GLN A 180 -18.05 -8.68 -8.84
N SER A 181 -18.42 -9.71 -9.58
CA SER A 181 -19.73 -9.80 -10.23
C SER A 181 -20.94 -9.88 -9.27
N THR A 182 -20.66 -10.12 -8.00
CA THR A 182 -21.68 -10.11 -6.94
C THR A 182 -21.42 -8.90 -6.04
N CYS A 183 -21.99 -7.78 -6.40
CA CYS A 183 -22.08 -6.63 -5.52
C CYS A 183 -23.12 -6.92 -4.42
N SER A 184 -22.78 -7.87 -3.54
CA SER A 184 -23.61 -8.19 -2.38
C SER A 184 -23.06 -7.48 -1.16
N LYS A 185 -23.25 -6.16 -1.10
CA LYS A 185 -23.18 -5.42 0.18
C LYS A 185 -24.02 -4.17 0.09
#